data_df29315aff9316d78a8f4bab342f8b53
#
_entry.id   df29315aff9316d78a8f4bab342f8b53
#
_cell.length_a   1.000
_cell.length_b   1.000
_cell.length_c   1.000
_cell.angle_alpha   90.00
_cell.angle_beta   90.00
_cell.angle_gamma   90.00
#
_symmetry.space_group_name_H-M   'P 1'
#
loop_
_entity.id
_entity.type
_entity.pdbx_description
1 polymer ?
#
loop_
_entity_poly.entity_id
_entity_poly.type
_entity_poly.pdbx_seq_one_letter_code
_entity_poly.pdbx_strand_id
1 'polypeptide(L)'
;MRQSLPRVPKDRIAVLIGAKGATRRELEKAAGCKSIQIDSVTGDIEVEWSGVGDYDPVKALKLPDVIKAVGRGMAPNRAIQLLQDDWFFEMVDLRDHVGKRSNQQRRIRARIIGSEGKIRKMIEQHTGTEISIYKSTVVLVGEGSGLISARHAIEMLASGSEHGTVIKYLEKERRKTSCLLYTSPSPRDS
;
A
#
# COMPACT_ATOMS: atom_id res chain seq x y z
N MET A 1 -22.81 -7.46 12.08
CA MET A 1 -22.00 -6.43 12.78
C MET A 1 -21.71 -5.29 11.82
N ARG A 2 -21.79 -4.02 12.26
CA ARG A 2 -21.45 -2.85 11.45
C ARG A 2 -20.14 -2.26 11.91
N GLN A 3 -19.30 -1.83 10.96
CA GLN A 3 -17.99 -1.22 11.21
C GLN A 3 -17.87 0.05 10.37
N SER A 4 -17.54 1.17 11.01
CA SER A 4 -17.20 2.41 10.30
C SER A 4 -15.74 2.34 9.85
N LEU A 5 -15.49 2.73 8.60
CA LEU A 5 -14.16 2.74 7.99
C LEU A 5 -13.64 4.18 7.82
N PRO A 6 -12.33 4.34 7.60
CA PRO A 6 -11.74 5.64 7.35
C PRO A 6 -12.37 6.34 6.14
N ARG A 7 -12.61 7.64 6.27
CA ARG A 7 -13.09 8.48 5.17
C ARG A 7 -12.10 8.53 4.02
N VAL A 8 -12.64 8.56 2.82
CA VAL A 8 -11.88 8.70 1.59
C VAL A 8 -12.03 10.11 1.03
N PRO A 9 -10.96 10.73 0.50
CA PRO A 9 -11.05 12.01 -0.18
C PRO A 9 -12.09 11.99 -1.30
N LYS A 10 -12.81 13.09 -1.48
CA LYS A 10 -13.92 13.19 -2.47
C LYS A 10 -13.51 12.80 -3.89
N ASP A 11 -12.30 13.16 -4.31
CA ASP A 11 -11.73 12.82 -5.61
C ASP A 11 -11.42 11.32 -5.78
N ARG A 12 -11.46 10.55 -4.68
CA ARG A 12 -11.22 9.09 -4.69
C ARG A 12 -12.49 8.25 -4.48
N ILE A 13 -13.60 8.86 -4.11
CA ILE A 13 -14.88 8.16 -3.89
C ILE A 13 -15.33 7.42 -5.15
N ALA A 14 -15.27 8.08 -6.30
CA ALA A 14 -15.65 7.50 -7.59
C ALA A 14 -14.79 6.26 -7.94
N VAL A 15 -13.50 6.25 -7.59
CA VAL A 15 -12.61 5.12 -7.79
C VAL A 15 -12.99 3.94 -6.89
N LEU A 16 -13.36 4.23 -5.64
CA LEU A 16 -13.76 3.19 -4.68
C LEU A 16 -15.11 2.55 -5.06
N ILE A 17 -16.04 3.32 -5.60
CA ILE A 17 -17.31 2.81 -6.10
C ILE A 17 -17.10 2.03 -7.41
N GLY A 18 -16.31 2.60 -8.33
CA GLY A 18 -16.07 2.05 -9.67
C GLY A 18 -17.25 2.19 -10.61
N ALA A 19 -17.06 1.82 -11.88
CA ALA A 19 -18.11 1.85 -12.90
C ALA A 19 -19.29 0.95 -12.48
N LYS A 20 -20.48 1.54 -12.36
CA LYS A 20 -21.70 0.84 -11.91
C LYS A 20 -21.51 0.02 -10.61
N GLY A 21 -20.63 0.46 -9.71
CA GLY A 21 -20.35 -0.21 -8.46
C GLY A 21 -19.47 -1.47 -8.56
N ALA A 22 -18.74 -1.63 -9.65
CA ALA A 22 -17.91 -2.82 -9.88
C ALA A 22 -16.79 -2.97 -8.84
N THR A 23 -16.04 -1.90 -8.57
CA THR A 23 -14.96 -1.91 -7.58
C THR A 23 -15.48 -2.21 -6.17
N ARG A 24 -16.60 -1.59 -5.79
CA ARG A 24 -17.23 -1.87 -4.49
C ARG A 24 -17.57 -3.35 -4.35
N ARG A 25 -18.21 -3.96 -5.36
CA ARG A 25 -18.55 -5.40 -5.34
C ARG A 25 -17.30 -6.30 -5.29
N GLU A 26 -16.24 -5.90 -5.98
CA GLU A 26 -14.96 -6.62 -5.92
C GLU A 26 -14.35 -6.59 -4.50
N LEU A 27 -14.39 -5.42 -3.85
CA LEU A 27 -13.96 -5.26 -2.45
C LEU A 27 -14.84 -6.08 -1.49
N GLU A 28 -16.17 -6.06 -1.66
CA GLU A 28 -17.12 -6.85 -0.86
C GLU A 28 -16.80 -8.36 -0.96
N LYS A 29 -16.58 -8.84 -2.18
CA LYS A 29 -16.23 -10.25 -2.44
C LYS A 29 -14.88 -10.63 -1.84
N ALA A 30 -13.86 -9.79 -2.03
CA ALA A 30 -12.51 -10.05 -1.52
C ALA A 30 -12.44 -10.05 0.01
N ALA A 31 -13.13 -9.10 0.65
CA ALA A 31 -13.23 -9.01 2.11
C ALA A 31 -14.13 -10.10 2.70
N GLY A 32 -15.09 -10.62 1.94
CA GLY A 32 -16.10 -11.55 2.45
C GLY A 32 -17.14 -10.86 3.34
N CYS A 33 -17.40 -9.57 3.13
CA CYS A 33 -18.43 -8.83 3.85
C CYS A 33 -19.77 -8.87 3.11
N LYS A 34 -20.85 -8.57 3.84
CA LYS A 34 -22.21 -8.57 3.29
C LYS A 34 -22.43 -7.37 2.36
N SER A 35 -22.00 -6.19 2.78
CA SER A 35 -22.09 -4.97 1.96
C SER A 35 -21.13 -3.88 2.43
N ILE A 36 -20.71 -3.02 1.49
CA ILE A 36 -19.97 -1.80 1.75
C ILE A 36 -20.84 -0.62 1.28
N GLN A 37 -21.22 0.24 2.21
CA GLN A 37 -21.98 1.45 1.95
C GLN A 37 -21.03 2.63 1.90
N ILE A 38 -21.12 3.43 0.83
CA ILE A 38 -20.24 4.58 0.60
C ILE A 38 -21.13 5.78 0.36
N ASP A 39 -21.04 6.77 1.25
CA ASP A 39 -21.70 8.06 1.04
C ASP A 39 -20.89 8.88 0.02
N SER A 40 -21.49 9.15 -1.13
CA SER A 40 -20.84 9.90 -2.21
C SER A 40 -20.63 11.39 -1.90
N VAL A 41 -21.33 11.92 -0.91
CA VAL A 41 -21.27 13.34 -0.52
C VAL A 41 -20.24 13.56 0.59
N THR A 42 -20.31 12.75 1.64
CA THR A 42 -19.46 12.89 2.84
C THR A 42 -18.16 12.10 2.73
N GLY A 43 -18.16 11.01 1.96
CA GLY A 43 -17.04 10.06 1.90
C GLY A 43 -16.99 9.11 3.08
N ASP A 44 -18.07 9.04 3.88
CA ASP A 44 -18.19 8.09 4.96
C ASP A 44 -18.40 6.68 4.40
N ILE A 45 -17.80 5.69 5.07
CA ILE A 45 -17.85 4.31 4.63
C ILE A 45 -18.25 3.43 5.82
N GLU A 46 -19.27 2.63 5.60
CA GLU A 46 -19.73 1.63 6.55
C GLU A 46 -19.71 0.24 5.91
N VAL A 47 -19.26 -0.73 6.67
CA VAL A 47 -19.26 -2.14 6.26
C VAL A 47 -20.21 -2.92 7.15
N GLU A 48 -21.06 -3.71 6.53
CA GLU A 48 -21.90 -4.70 7.20
C GLU A 48 -21.27 -6.08 7.01
N TRP A 49 -20.92 -6.70 8.13
CA TRP A 49 -20.41 -8.07 8.20
C TRP A 49 -21.57 -9.04 8.45
N SER A 50 -21.42 -10.28 8.00
CA SER A 50 -22.32 -11.37 8.34
C SER A 50 -22.34 -11.65 9.86
N GLY A 51 -23.06 -12.66 10.32
CA GLY A 51 -23.12 -13.03 11.72
C GLY A 51 -21.76 -13.39 12.33
N VAL A 52 -21.71 -13.47 13.65
CA VAL A 52 -20.51 -13.90 14.37
C VAL A 52 -20.14 -15.31 13.92
N GLY A 53 -18.92 -15.47 13.41
CA GLY A 53 -18.41 -16.75 12.86
C GLY A 53 -18.50 -16.89 11.33
N ASP A 54 -19.24 -16.00 10.64
CA ASP A 54 -19.45 -16.07 9.19
C ASP A 54 -18.53 -15.13 8.38
N TYR A 55 -17.58 -14.45 9.03
CA TYR A 55 -16.61 -13.59 8.36
C TYR A 55 -15.20 -13.82 8.92
N ASP A 56 -14.20 -13.50 8.09
CA ASP A 56 -12.79 -13.58 8.47
C ASP A 56 -12.37 -12.35 9.30
N PRO A 57 -12.02 -12.53 10.60
CA PRO A 57 -11.63 -11.42 11.47
C PRO A 57 -10.36 -10.71 10.99
N VAL A 58 -9.43 -11.42 10.34
CA VAL A 58 -8.19 -10.84 9.81
C VAL A 58 -8.51 -9.89 8.67
N LYS A 59 -9.39 -10.29 7.76
CA LYS A 59 -9.84 -9.43 6.67
C LYS A 59 -10.62 -8.22 7.19
N ALA A 60 -11.43 -8.38 8.23
CA ALA A 60 -12.13 -7.28 8.87
C ALA A 60 -11.18 -6.25 9.49
N LEU A 61 -10.07 -6.72 10.06
CA LEU A 61 -9.01 -5.87 10.61
C LEU A 61 -8.22 -5.14 9.50
N LYS A 62 -7.97 -5.79 8.37
CA LYS A 62 -7.18 -5.26 7.25
C LYS A 62 -7.97 -4.37 6.28
N LEU A 63 -9.28 -4.53 6.20
CA LEU A 63 -10.12 -3.76 5.28
C LEU A 63 -9.99 -2.22 5.44
N PRO A 64 -9.88 -1.66 6.67
CA PRO A 64 -9.59 -0.23 6.84
C PRO A 64 -8.33 0.24 6.12
N ASP A 65 -7.28 -0.58 6.08
CA ASP A 65 -6.03 -0.24 5.42
C ASP A 65 -6.14 -0.36 3.89
N VAL A 66 -6.93 -1.30 3.38
CA VAL A 66 -7.30 -1.33 1.94
C VAL A 66 -7.99 -0.03 1.53
N ILE A 67 -8.97 0.42 2.31
CA ILE A 67 -9.69 1.66 2.05
C ILE A 67 -8.76 2.88 2.13
N LYS A 68 -7.86 2.94 3.11
CA LYS A 68 -6.84 3.99 3.20
C LYS A 68 -5.92 3.98 1.99
N ALA A 69 -5.45 2.81 1.54
CA ALA A 69 -4.58 2.69 0.38
C ALA A 69 -5.25 3.23 -0.89
N VAL A 70 -6.51 2.85 -1.15
CA VAL A 70 -7.30 3.38 -2.27
C VAL A 70 -7.51 4.88 -2.14
N GLY A 71 -7.86 5.36 -0.95
CA GLY A 71 -8.02 6.79 -0.65
C GLY A 71 -6.74 7.61 -0.85
N ARG A 72 -5.57 6.97 -0.79
CA ARG A 72 -4.25 7.57 -1.03
C ARG A 72 -3.67 7.24 -2.41
N GLY A 73 -4.54 6.97 -3.37
CA GLY A 73 -4.17 6.89 -4.78
C GLY A 73 -3.85 5.50 -5.32
N MET A 74 -3.84 4.47 -4.49
CA MET A 74 -3.62 3.10 -4.96
C MET A 74 -4.80 2.59 -5.77
N ALA A 75 -4.52 1.82 -6.81
CA ALA A 75 -5.56 1.15 -7.58
C ALA A 75 -6.21 0.05 -6.72
N PRO A 76 -7.55 -0.12 -6.75
CA PRO A 76 -8.26 -1.07 -5.90
C PRO A 76 -7.76 -2.52 -6.03
N ASN A 77 -7.48 -2.98 -7.24
CA ASN A 77 -6.94 -4.32 -7.50
C ASN A 77 -5.56 -4.56 -6.86
N ARG A 78 -4.75 -3.52 -6.69
CA ARG A 78 -3.46 -3.59 -5.98
C ARG A 78 -3.67 -3.54 -4.46
N ALA A 79 -4.57 -2.68 -3.99
CA ALA A 79 -4.88 -2.54 -2.56
C ALA A 79 -5.52 -3.80 -1.95
N ILE A 80 -6.31 -4.56 -2.70
CA ILE A 80 -6.94 -5.81 -2.28
C ILE A 80 -5.91 -6.86 -1.82
N GLN A 81 -4.68 -6.80 -2.32
CA GLN A 81 -3.61 -7.71 -1.89
C GLN A 81 -3.31 -7.60 -0.39
N LEU A 82 -3.61 -6.47 0.25
CA LEU A 82 -3.54 -6.32 1.71
C LEU A 82 -4.39 -7.32 2.50
N LEU A 83 -5.42 -7.91 1.89
CA LEU A 83 -6.25 -8.93 2.53
C LEU A 83 -5.54 -10.28 2.66
N GLN A 84 -4.38 -10.48 2.03
CA GLN A 84 -3.53 -11.64 2.22
C GLN A 84 -2.81 -11.58 3.58
N ASP A 85 -2.50 -12.72 4.19
CA ASP A 85 -2.02 -12.79 5.58
C ASP A 85 -0.71 -12.03 5.80
N ASP A 86 0.28 -12.19 4.93
CA ASP A 86 1.63 -11.64 5.09
C ASP A 86 1.82 -10.24 4.47
N TRP A 87 0.73 -9.62 3.99
CA TRP A 87 0.77 -8.30 3.40
C TRP A 87 0.42 -7.21 4.41
N PHE A 88 1.23 -6.16 4.42
CA PHE A 88 1.12 -5.04 5.35
C PHE A 88 1.02 -3.72 4.61
N PHE A 89 0.47 -2.73 5.31
CA PHE A 89 0.30 -1.36 4.85
C PHE A 89 1.24 -0.44 5.61
N GLU A 90 1.98 0.39 4.88
CA GLU A 90 2.74 1.50 5.45
C GLU A 90 2.49 2.80 4.69
N MET A 91 2.69 3.91 5.37
CA MET A 91 2.49 5.23 4.82
C MET A 91 3.63 6.15 5.26
N VAL A 92 4.26 6.81 4.28
CA VAL A 92 5.29 7.82 4.51
C VAL A 92 4.73 9.18 4.14
N ASP A 93 4.76 10.13 5.08
CA ASP A 93 4.38 11.51 4.83
C ASP A 93 5.62 12.32 4.43
N LEU A 94 5.62 12.83 3.21
CA LEU A 94 6.74 13.63 2.69
C LEU A 94 6.93 14.96 3.44
N ARG A 95 5.90 15.41 4.17
CA ARG A 95 5.98 16.63 4.98
C ARG A 95 6.95 16.48 6.16
N ASP A 96 7.16 15.26 6.64
CA ASP A 96 8.09 14.97 7.72
C ASP A 96 9.55 15.23 7.30
N HIS A 97 9.84 15.15 5.98
CA HIS A 97 11.17 15.39 5.43
C HIS A 97 11.41 16.83 4.95
N VAL A 98 10.39 17.50 4.44
CA VAL A 98 10.54 18.83 3.80
C VAL A 98 9.55 19.88 4.30
N GLY A 99 8.76 19.52 5.30
CA GLY A 99 7.73 20.41 5.83
C GLY A 99 6.61 20.71 4.83
N LYS A 100 5.91 21.83 5.05
CA LYS A 100 4.70 22.20 4.28
C LYS A 100 4.97 22.87 2.93
N ARG A 101 6.23 23.05 2.52
CA ARG A 101 6.59 23.76 1.28
C ARG A 101 6.23 22.90 0.05
N SER A 102 5.19 23.31 -0.68
CA SER A 102 4.64 22.56 -1.82
C SER A 102 5.67 22.29 -2.93
N ASN A 103 6.56 23.24 -3.21
CA ASN A 103 7.60 23.05 -4.24
C ASN A 103 8.61 21.95 -3.85
N GLN A 104 8.99 21.88 -2.58
CA GLN A 104 9.90 20.83 -2.11
C GLN A 104 9.23 19.47 -2.12
N GLN A 105 7.97 19.38 -1.69
CA GLN A 105 7.20 18.14 -1.78
C GLN A 105 7.06 17.67 -3.24
N ARG A 106 6.81 18.60 -4.18
CA ARG A 106 6.75 18.29 -5.62
C ARG A 106 8.08 17.76 -6.13
N ARG A 107 9.21 18.35 -5.72
CA ARG A 107 10.56 17.90 -6.12
C ARG A 107 10.84 16.48 -5.60
N ILE A 108 10.54 16.20 -4.33
CA ILE A 108 10.74 14.87 -3.76
C ILE A 108 9.85 13.84 -4.45
N ARG A 109 8.57 14.14 -4.67
CA ARG A 109 7.69 13.25 -5.45
C ARG A 109 8.27 12.92 -6.82
N ALA A 110 8.76 13.93 -7.53
CA ALA A 110 9.38 13.73 -8.84
C ALA A 110 10.62 12.82 -8.76
N ARG A 111 11.42 12.94 -7.70
CA ARG A 111 12.58 12.06 -7.45
C ARG A 111 12.18 10.62 -7.18
N ILE A 112 11.15 10.40 -6.34
CA ILE A 112 10.65 9.06 -6.00
C ILE A 112 10.02 8.40 -7.23
N ILE A 113 9.30 9.14 -8.04
CA ILE A 113 8.69 8.63 -9.27
C ILE A 113 9.77 8.33 -10.32
N GLY A 114 10.68 9.26 -10.51
CA GLY A 114 11.69 9.24 -11.57
C GLY A 114 11.08 9.51 -12.95
N SER A 115 11.95 9.59 -13.99
CA SER A 115 11.50 9.70 -15.37
C SER A 115 10.57 8.55 -15.74
N GLU A 116 9.37 8.87 -16.23
CA GLU A 116 8.37 7.87 -16.65
C GLU A 116 8.05 6.80 -15.57
N GLY A 117 8.25 7.14 -14.30
CA GLY A 117 8.03 6.22 -13.19
C GLY A 117 9.10 5.15 -13.00
N LYS A 118 10.28 5.29 -13.61
CA LYS A 118 11.36 4.29 -13.60
C LYS A 118 11.85 3.97 -12.17
N ILE A 119 12.04 5.00 -11.34
CA ILE A 119 12.56 4.80 -9.97
C ILE A 119 11.53 4.07 -9.12
N ARG A 120 10.26 4.48 -9.15
CA ARG A 120 9.19 3.80 -8.46
C ARG A 120 9.09 2.33 -8.88
N LYS A 121 9.02 2.06 -10.19
CA LYS A 121 8.93 0.68 -10.71
C LYS A 121 10.14 -0.17 -10.30
N MET A 122 11.31 0.41 -10.29
CA MET A 122 12.53 -0.28 -9.85
C MET A 122 12.44 -0.66 -8.37
N ILE A 123 12.00 0.25 -7.50
CA ILE A 123 11.80 -0.08 -6.08
C ILE A 123 10.77 -1.20 -5.95
N GLU A 124 9.62 -1.11 -6.63
CA GLU A 124 8.59 -2.15 -6.65
C GLU A 124 9.15 -3.52 -7.08
N GLN A 125 9.96 -3.57 -8.14
CA GLN A 125 10.57 -4.80 -8.65
C GLN A 125 11.61 -5.41 -7.71
N HIS A 126 12.41 -4.57 -7.03
CA HIS A 126 13.43 -5.07 -6.10
C HIS A 126 12.84 -5.56 -4.77
N THR A 127 11.74 -5.00 -4.34
CA THR A 127 11.16 -5.23 -2.99
C THR A 127 9.89 -6.08 -3.02
N GLY A 128 9.28 -6.27 -4.19
CA GLY A 128 7.97 -6.93 -4.31
C GLY A 128 6.83 -6.11 -3.68
N THR A 129 7.01 -4.80 -3.48
CA THR A 129 6.00 -3.93 -2.91
C THR A 129 5.23 -3.18 -3.98
N GLU A 130 4.00 -2.81 -3.65
CA GLU A 130 3.16 -1.91 -4.43
C GLU A 130 3.30 -0.49 -3.88
N ILE A 131 3.61 0.49 -4.74
CA ILE A 131 3.84 1.88 -4.34
C ILE A 131 2.84 2.80 -5.01
N SER A 132 2.19 3.63 -4.21
CA SER A 132 1.34 4.72 -4.70
C SER A 132 1.76 6.04 -4.09
N ILE A 133 1.74 7.10 -4.89
CA ILE A 133 2.12 8.44 -4.46
C ILE A 133 0.94 9.37 -4.72
N TYR A 134 0.40 9.95 -3.66
CA TYR A 134 -0.75 10.84 -3.72
C TYR A 134 -0.53 12.07 -2.82
N LYS A 135 -0.59 13.27 -3.42
CA LYS A 135 -0.32 14.54 -2.72
C LYS A 135 1.02 14.49 -1.98
N SER A 136 1.03 14.57 -0.66
CA SER A 136 2.24 14.50 0.18
C SER A 136 2.49 13.13 0.78
N THR A 137 1.77 12.10 0.36
CA THR A 137 1.81 10.79 0.98
C THR A 137 2.29 9.73 -0.01
N VAL A 138 3.17 8.85 0.45
CA VAL A 138 3.57 7.62 -0.24
C VAL A 138 2.97 6.45 0.52
N VAL A 139 2.20 5.63 -0.17
CA VAL A 139 1.63 4.39 0.36
C VAL A 139 2.43 3.23 -0.15
N LEU A 140 2.79 2.33 0.74
CA LEU A 140 3.52 1.10 0.50
C LEU A 140 2.65 -0.08 0.95
N VAL A 141 2.55 -1.08 0.10
CA VAL A 141 1.81 -2.31 0.36
C VAL A 141 2.67 -3.50 -0.08
N GLY A 142 2.91 -4.45 0.83
CA GLY A 142 3.77 -5.57 0.51
C GLY A 142 4.07 -6.47 1.70
N GLU A 143 4.91 -7.46 1.47
CA GLU A 143 5.37 -8.38 2.50
C GLU A 143 6.47 -7.77 3.37
N GLY A 144 6.63 -8.27 4.60
CA GLY A 144 7.42 -7.69 5.67
C GLY A 144 8.81 -7.16 5.32
N SER A 145 9.73 -8.03 4.84
CA SER A 145 11.12 -7.60 4.55
C SER A 145 11.20 -6.67 3.34
N GLY A 146 10.39 -6.93 2.30
CA GLY A 146 10.30 -6.08 1.11
C GLY A 146 9.75 -4.70 1.47
N LEU A 147 8.72 -4.65 2.30
CA LEU A 147 8.11 -3.40 2.75
C LEU A 147 9.10 -2.51 3.51
N ILE A 148 9.88 -3.10 4.43
CA ILE A 148 10.94 -2.40 5.17
C ILE A 148 11.98 -1.81 4.21
N SER A 149 12.43 -2.60 3.23
CA SER A 149 13.41 -2.14 2.24
C SER A 149 12.87 -1.04 1.34
N ALA A 150 11.60 -1.15 0.92
CA ALA A 150 10.93 -0.12 0.12
C ALA A 150 10.78 1.19 0.90
N ARG A 151 10.34 1.12 2.16
CA ARG A 151 10.23 2.28 3.03
C ARG A 151 11.57 3.01 3.18
N HIS A 152 12.63 2.27 3.50
CA HIS A 152 13.97 2.86 3.65
C HIS A 152 14.46 3.51 2.35
N ALA A 153 14.22 2.89 1.18
CA ALA A 153 14.54 3.48 -0.11
C ALA A 153 13.79 4.81 -0.34
N ILE A 154 12.51 4.89 0.01
CA ILE A 154 11.71 6.12 -0.08
C ILE A 154 12.26 7.20 0.87
N GLU A 155 12.61 6.86 2.10
CA GLU A 155 13.18 7.77 3.08
C GLU A 155 14.56 8.30 2.62
N MET A 156 15.41 7.45 2.04
CA MET A 156 16.68 7.87 1.42
C MET A 156 16.44 8.90 0.32
N LEU A 157 15.51 8.66 -0.60
CA LEU A 157 15.17 9.59 -1.67
C LEU A 157 14.59 10.91 -1.13
N ALA A 158 13.76 10.84 -0.12
CA ALA A 158 13.15 11.99 0.54
C ALA A 158 14.22 12.85 1.25
N SER A 159 15.23 12.21 1.83
CA SER A 159 16.36 12.87 2.50
C SER A 159 17.43 13.38 1.56
N GLY A 160 17.31 13.14 0.24
CA GLY A 160 18.20 13.70 -0.78
C GLY A 160 19.27 12.75 -1.33
N SER A 161 19.25 11.46 -0.97
CA SER A 161 20.19 10.47 -1.51
C SER A 161 20.08 10.37 -3.03
N GLU A 162 21.20 10.15 -3.72
CA GLU A 162 21.20 9.95 -5.15
C GLU A 162 20.54 8.62 -5.55
N HIS A 163 19.92 8.56 -6.73
CA HIS A 163 19.28 7.36 -7.24
C HIS A 163 20.25 6.16 -7.29
N GLY A 164 21.50 6.37 -7.69
CA GLY A 164 22.51 5.31 -7.72
C GLY A 164 22.80 4.68 -6.35
N THR A 165 22.79 5.48 -5.29
CA THR A 165 22.95 4.99 -3.91
C THR A 165 21.77 4.13 -3.49
N VAL A 166 20.56 4.55 -3.81
CA VAL A 166 19.35 3.79 -3.50
C VAL A 166 19.30 2.46 -4.27
N ILE A 167 19.69 2.46 -5.54
CA ILE A 167 19.80 1.25 -6.36
C ILE A 167 20.76 0.24 -5.73
N LYS A 168 21.96 0.67 -5.36
CA LYS A 168 22.97 -0.19 -4.71
C LYS A 168 22.45 -0.76 -3.39
N TYR A 169 21.73 0.05 -2.61
CA TYR A 169 21.09 -0.42 -1.38
C TYR A 169 20.09 -1.55 -1.67
N LEU A 170 19.16 -1.34 -2.61
CA LEU A 170 18.13 -2.33 -2.97
C LEU A 170 18.74 -3.63 -3.52
N GLU A 171 19.78 -3.54 -4.35
CA GLU A 171 20.50 -4.71 -4.84
C GLU A 171 21.14 -5.52 -3.71
N LYS A 172 21.74 -4.82 -2.73
CA LYS A 172 22.33 -5.45 -1.55
C LYS A 172 21.28 -6.18 -0.71
N GLU A 173 20.14 -5.54 -0.45
CA GLU A 173 19.04 -6.13 0.33
C GLU A 173 18.45 -7.36 -0.39
N ARG A 174 18.24 -7.28 -1.70
CA ARG A 174 17.78 -8.41 -2.50
C ARG A 174 18.72 -9.61 -2.41
N ARG A 175 20.04 -9.39 -2.47
CA ARG A 175 21.04 -10.48 -2.31
C ARG A 175 20.96 -11.12 -0.94
N LYS A 176 20.79 -10.35 0.14
CA LYS A 176 20.62 -10.89 1.50
C LYS A 176 19.39 -11.79 1.60
N THR A 177 18.25 -11.34 1.09
CA THR A 177 17.01 -12.12 1.11
C THR A 177 17.16 -13.42 0.32
N SER A 178 17.80 -13.40 -0.85
CA SER A 178 18.08 -14.59 -1.62
C SER A 178 19.00 -15.58 -0.89
N CYS A 179 20.04 -15.11 -0.21
CA CYS A 179 20.93 -15.97 0.59
C CYS A 179 20.19 -16.65 1.76
N LEU A 180 19.27 -15.95 2.42
CA LEU A 180 18.49 -16.50 3.55
C LEU A 180 17.54 -17.61 3.10
N LEU A 181 16.98 -17.52 1.88
CA LEU A 181 16.12 -18.56 1.31
C LEU A 181 16.90 -19.85 0.98
N TYR A 182 18.18 -19.76 0.64
CA TYR A 182 19.04 -20.93 0.35
C TYR A 182 19.65 -21.59 1.60
N THR A 183 19.65 -20.93 2.76
CA THR A 183 20.20 -21.45 4.03
C THR A 183 19.14 -22.06 4.95
N SER A 184 17.90 -22.17 4.52
CA SER A 184 16.87 -22.92 5.25
C SER A 184 17.22 -24.42 5.21
N PRO A 185 17.51 -25.10 6.35
CA PRO A 185 17.85 -26.52 6.34
C PRO A 185 16.66 -27.31 5.80
N SER A 186 16.94 -28.17 4.81
CA SER A 186 15.98 -29.14 4.29
C SER A 186 15.49 -30.02 5.44
N PRO A 187 14.19 -30.30 5.62
CA PRO A 187 13.70 -31.19 6.65
C PRO A 187 13.86 -32.67 6.21
N ARG A 188 15.08 -33.08 5.93
CA ARG A 188 15.44 -34.49 5.72
C ARG A 188 16.78 -34.70 6.36
N ASP A 189 16.75 -35.02 7.65
CA ASP A 189 17.67 -35.90 8.34
C ASP A 189 17.13 -36.10 9.76
N SER A 190 16.24 -37.05 9.89
CA SER A 190 15.91 -37.75 11.13
C SER A 190 15.49 -39.15 10.76
#